data_9306720dea812ae2afda90b96c20b52b
#
_entry.id   9306720dea812ae2afda90b96c20b52b
#
_cell.length_a   1.000
_cell.length_b   1.000
_cell.length_c   1.000
_cell.angle_alpha   90.00
_cell.angle_beta   90.00
_cell.angle_gamma   90.00
#
_symmetry.space_group_name_H-M   'P 1'
#
loop_
_entity.id
_entity.type
_entity.pdbx_description
1 polymer ?
#
loop_
_entity_poly.entity_id
_entity_poly.type
_entity_poly.pdbx_seq_one_letter_code
_entity_poly.pdbx_strand_id
1 'polypeptide(L)'
;MIIVQDGCFALQTPHTSYIFRKDAAGNLLHLYYGEKIEIEEEGLAKVCEIMAQVITNQNGCSLIADTAQPNLCLDDVCLEISSRGKGDMREPYIELVLADGSSTSDFRYENYRIEESLLAPEGLPGAYEEKGNGQSLVITLADRNSKVKLEL
;
A
#
# COMPACT_ATOMS: atom_id res chain seq x y z
N MET A 1 -13.35 -10.47 4.15
CA MET A 1 -13.19 -9.81 5.47
C MET A 1 -11.98 -8.90 5.43
N ILE A 2 -12.10 -7.69 5.94
CA ILE A 2 -11.00 -6.73 6.03
C ILE A 2 -10.67 -6.52 7.52
N ILE A 3 -9.40 -6.60 7.87
CA ILE A 3 -8.88 -6.36 9.23
C ILE A 3 -7.88 -5.21 9.14
N VAL A 4 -8.00 -4.22 10.02
CA VAL A 4 -7.07 -3.10 10.09
C VAL A 4 -6.62 -2.90 11.53
N GLN A 5 -5.30 -2.87 11.75
CA GLN A 5 -4.70 -2.68 13.07
C GLN A 5 -3.36 -1.94 12.93
N ASP A 6 -3.21 -0.82 13.63
CA ASP A 6 -1.94 -0.06 13.75
C ASP A 6 -1.24 0.25 12.41
N GLY A 7 -2.06 0.54 11.37
CA GLY A 7 -1.54 0.80 10.03
C GLY A 7 -1.14 -0.44 9.25
N CYS A 8 -1.52 -1.61 9.73
CA CYS A 8 -1.48 -2.88 9.02
C CYS A 8 -2.87 -3.19 8.46
N PHE A 9 -2.90 -3.76 7.26
CA PHE A 9 -4.12 -4.07 6.53
C PHE A 9 -4.07 -5.53 6.08
N ALA A 10 -5.15 -6.26 6.30
CA ALA A 10 -5.32 -7.61 5.77
C ALA A 10 -6.67 -7.74 5.07
N LEU A 11 -6.64 -8.10 3.80
CA LEU A 11 -7.81 -8.44 3.02
C LEU A 11 -7.86 -9.96 2.87
N GLN A 12 -8.94 -10.56 3.34
CA GLN A 12 -9.06 -12.01 3.36
C GLN A 12 -10.27 -12.49 2.57
N THR A 13 -10.02 -13.47 1.73
CA THR A 13 -11.05 -14.33 1.12
C THR A 13 -11.18 -15.63 1.95
N PRO A 14 -12.06 -16.57 1.59
CA PRO A 14 -12.06 -17.90 2.20
C PRO A 14 -10.73 -18.66 2.06
N HIS A 15 -9.93 -18.36 1.05
CA HIS A 15 -8.74 -19.14 0.68
C HIS A 15 -7.44 -18.34 0.63
N THR A 16 -7.49 -17.02 0.64
CA THR A 16 -6.31 -16.17 0.46
C THR A 16 -6.24 -15.06 1.50
N SER A 17 -5.03 -14.63 1.79
CA SER A 17 -4.73 -13.39 2.52
C SER A 17 -3.85 -12.47 1.68
N TYR A 18 -4.19 -11.20 1.68
CA TYR A 18 -3.39 -10.11 1.14
C TYR A 18 -3.07 -9.14 2.26
N ILE A 19 -1.78 -8.98 2.58
CA ILE A 19 -1.34 -8.22 3.76
C ILE A 19 -0.31 -7.18 3.34
N PHE A 20 -0.53 -5.96 3.76
CA PHE A 20 0.40 -4.86 3.58
C PHE A 20 0.32 -3.91 4.80
N ARG A 21 1.28 -3.00 4.90
CA ARG A 21 1.31 -2.01 5.98
C ARG A 21 1.75 -0.65 5.48
N LYS A 22 1.42 0.39 6.24
CA LYS A 22 2.09 1.67 6.11
C LYS A 22 3.37 1.68 6.95
N ASP A 23 4.43 2.29 6.43
CA ASP A 23 5.62 2.64 7.23
C ASP A 23 5.44 3.99 7.95
N ALA A 24 6.42 4.38 8.75
CA ALA A 24 6.39 5.66 9.47
C ALA A 24 6.48 6.88 8.53
N ALA A 25 6.99 6.72 7.31
CA ALA A 25 7.03 7.76 6.29
C ALA A 25 5.73 7.86 5.49
N GLY A 26 4.79 6.92 5.67
CA GLY A 26 3.51 6.87 4.96
C GLY A 26 3.56 6.14 3.62
N ASN A 27 4.60 5.36 3.35
CA ASN A 27 4.60 4.46 2.20
C ASN A 27 3.75 3.22 2.52
N LEU A 28 3.15 2.61 1.49
CA LEU A 28 2.50 1.32 1.60
C LEU A 28 3.47 0.22 1.17
N LEU A 29 3.73 -0.72 2.08
CA LEU A 29 4.67 -1.81 1.89
C LEU A 29 3.93 -3.13 1.78
N HIS A 30 4.11 -3.83 0.67
CA HIS A 30 3.62 -5.18 0.48
C HIS A 30 4.33 -6.15 1.42
N LEU A 31 3.57 -7.01 2.09
CA LEU A 31 4.11 -8.02 2.98
C LEU A 31 3.81 -9.44 2.53
N TYR A 32 2.57 -9.70 2.09
CA TYR A 32 2.16 -11.06 1.76
C TYR A 32 0.97 -11.09 0.81
N TYR A 33 1.03 -12.02 -0.14
CA TYR A 33 -0.14 -12.50 -0.88
C TYR A 33 -0.01 -14.01 -1.11
N GLY A 34 -1.00 -14.76 -0.66
CA GLY A 34 -0.95 -16.21 -0.77
C GLY A 34 -2.11 -16.91 -0.08
N GLU A 35 -1.89 -18.16 0.34
CA GLU A 35 -2.87 -18.93 1.10
C GLU A 35 -3.33 -18.18 2.35
N LYS A 36 -4.57 -18.44 2.75
CA LYS A 36 -5.16 -17.79 3.91
C LYS A 36 -4.33 -18.06 5.17
N ILE A 37 -3.95 -16.99 5.83
CA ILE A 37 -3.33 -17.01 7.16
C ILE A 37 -4.42 -16.70 8.18
N GLU A 38 -4.58 -17.58 9.17
CA GLU A 38 -5.49 -17.30 10.27
C GLU A 38 -4.89 -16.20 11.15
N ILE A 39 -5.59 -15.08 11.22
CA ILE A 39 -5.18 -13.89 11.98
C ILE A 39 -6.25 -13.62 13.01
N GLU A 40 -5.87 -13.66 14.30
CA GLU A 40 -6.72 -13.19 15.38
C GLU A 40 -6.89 -11.67 15.28
N GLU A 41 -8.04 -11.12 15.71
CA GLU A 41 -8.37 -9.70 15.56
C GLU A 41 -7.26 -8.76 16.10
N GLU A 42 -6.61 -9.14 17.18
CA GLU A 42 -5.50 -8.38 17.78
C GLU A 42 -4.11 -8.84 17.33
N GLY A 43 -4.03 -9.79 16.40
CA GLY A 43 -2.78 -10.42 15.95
C GLY A 43 -2.13 -9.79 14.72
N LEU A 44 -2.85 -8.96 13.97
CA LEU A 44 -2.38 -8.48 12.67
C LEU A 44 -1.09 -7.65 12.77
N ALA A 45 -0.99 -6.76 13.75
CA ALA A 45 0.22 -5.94 13.92
C ALA A 45 1.46 -6.81 14.16
N LYS A 46 1.32 -7.90 14.94
CA LYS A 46 2.40 -8.84 15.21
C LYS A 46 2.80 -9.65 13.95
N VAL A 47 1.82 -10.06 13.15
CA VAL A 47 2.07 -10.72 11.86
C VAL A 47 2.85 -9.78 10.93
N CYS A 48 2.42 -8.53 10.82
CA CYS A 48 3.10 -7.53 10.01
C CYS A 48 4.53 -7.24 10.51
N GLU A 49 4.74 -7.19 11.82
CA GLU A 49 6.08 -7.00 12.40
C GLU A 49 7.02 -8.16 12.03
N ILE A 50 6.55 -9.40 12.14
CA ILE A 50 7.33 -10.59 11.79
C ILE A 50 7.66 -10.60 10.29
N MET A 51 6.68 -10.36 9.44
CA MET A 51 6.87 -10.34 7.99
C MET A 51 7.83 -9.22 7.56
N ALA A 52 7.73 -8.06 8.18
CA ALA A 52 8.60 -6.94 7.88
C ALA A 52 10.08 -7.17 8.25
N GLN A 53 10.36 -8.04 9.20
CA GLN A 53 11.76 -8.39 9.56
C GLN A 53 12.49 -9.11 8.43
N VAL A 54 11.77 -9.73 7.52
CA VAL A 54 12.35 -10.42 6.35
C VAL A 54 12.79 -9.41 5.27
N ILE A 55 12.22 -8.21 5.29
CA ILE A 55 12.53 -7.13 4.35
C ILE A 55 13.47 -6.16 5.06
N THR A 56 14.75 -6.53 5.15
CA THR A 56 15.76 -5.66 5.73
C THR A 56 16.63 -5.08 4.64
N ASN A 57 16.70 -3.76 4.59
CA ASN A 57 17.71 -3.09 3.82
C ASN A 57 19.09 -3.30 4.48
N GLN A 58 19.98 -3.93 3.76
CA GLN A 58 21.36 -4.18 4.16
C GLN A 58 22.36 -3.32 3.39
N ASN A 59 21.91 -2.64 2.36
CA ASN A 59 22.78 -1.94 1.43
C ASN A 59 22.68 -0.42 1.60
N GLY A 60 23.80 0.24 1.65
CA GLY A 60 23.87 1.68 1.58
C GLY A 60 23.41 2.20 0.22
N CYS A 61 22.12 2.28 0.05
CA CYS A 61 21.47 2.73 -1.16
C CYS A 61 21.39 4.26 -1.20
N SER A 62 21.43 4.83 -2.38
CA SER A 62 21.48 6.28 -2.57
C SER A 62 20.12 6.98 -2.42
N LEU A 63 19.01 6.24 -2.44
CA LEU A 63 17.67 6.80 -2.42
C LEU A 63 17.06 6.72 -1.02
N ILE A 64 17.22 7.77 -0.26
CA ILE A 64 16.62 7.90 1.08
C ILE A 64 15.15 8.28 0.92
N ALA A 65 14.26 7.45 1.46
CA ALA A 65 12.82 7.65 1.36
C ALA A 65 12.31 8.80 2.23
N ASP A 66 12.93 9.00 3.39
CA ASP A 66 12.56 10.05 4.33
C ASP A 66 13.73 10.40 5.24
N THR A 67 13.86 11.68 5.60
CA THR A 67 14.93 12.15 6.53
C THR A 67 14.75 11.62 7.95
N ALA A 68 13.52 11.29 8.35
CA ALA A 68 13.24 10.67 9.65
C ALA A 68 13.62 9.18 9.67
N GLN A 69 13.81 8.57 8.51
CA GLN A 69 14.20 7.17 8.34
C GLN A 69 15.36 7.06 7.34
N PRO A 70 16.55 7.51 7.72
CA PRO A 70 17.69 7.60 6.78
C PRO A 70 18.20 6.25 6.28
N ASN A 71 17.80 5.15 6.92
CA ASN A 71 18.15 3.79 6.50
C ASN A 71 17.10 3.15 5.61
N LEU A 72 15.95 3.80 5.37
CA LEU A 72 14.91 3.28 4.49
C LEU A 72 15.22 3.69 3.05
N CYS A 73 15.47 2.69 2.22
CA CYS A 73 15.57 2.85 0.77
C CYS A 73 14.36 2.24 0.08
N LEU A 74 13.74 2.97 -0.83
CA LEU A 74 12.58 2.48 -1.57
C LEU A 74 12.93 1.36 -2.56
N ASP A 75 14.19 1.25 -2.96
CA ASP A 75 14.64 0.19 -3.88
C ASP A 75 14.72 -1.20 -3.22
N ASP A 76 14.76 -1.23 -1.87
CA ASP A 76 14.92 -2.47 -1.10
C ASP A 76 13.62 -2.97 -0.47
N VAL A 77 12.51 -2.29 -0.72
CA VAL A 77 11.20 -2.67 -0.18
C VAL A 77 10.21 -2.91 -1.31
N CYS A 78 9.27 -3.83 -1.07
CA CYS A 78 8.16 -4.05 -1.98
C CYS A 78 7.09 -2.99 -1.73
N LEU A 79 7.01 -1.98 -2.59
CA LEU A 79 5.95 -0.98 -2.52
C LEU A 79 4.67 -1.51 -3.14
N GLU A 80 3.53 -1.21 -2.52
CA GLU A 80 2.20 -1.45 -3.13
C GLU A 80 1.98 -0.54 -4.34
N ILE A 81 2.57 0.63 -4.31
CA ILE A 81 2.46 1.63 -5.37
C ILE A 81 3.78 2.36 -5.50
N SER A 82 4.22 2.52 -6.73
CA SER A 82 5.39 3.32 -7.08
C SER A 82 4.99 4.50 -7.95
N SER A 83 5.62 5.64 -7.73
CA SER A 83 5.54 6.80 -8.60
C SER A 83 6.90 7.10 -9.21
N ARG A 84 6.92 7.92 -10.26
CA ARG A 84 8.15 8.24 -10.98
C ARG A 84 9.21 8.84 -10.05
N GLY A 85 10.40 8.20 -10.01
CA GLY A 85 11.49 8.59 -9.12
C GLY A 85 11.30 8.24 -7.66
N LYS A 86 10.24 7.47 -7.34
CA LYS A 86 9.92 6.98 -6.00
C LYS A 86 9.58 5.49 -6.05
N GLY A 87 10.61 4.65 -6.06
CA GLY A 87 10.51 3.20 -6.11
C GLY A 87 10.47 2.59 -7.50
N ASP A 88 10.26 3.37 -8.55
CA ASP A 88 10.43 2.93 -9.92
C ASP A 88 10.91 4.06 -10.84
N MET A 89 11.95 3.77 -11.61
CA MET A 89 12.51 4.69 -12.60
C MET A 89 12.18 4.30 -14.04
N ARG A 90 11.60 3.13 -14.27
CA ARG A 90 11.32 2.58 -15.59
C ARG A 90 9.86 2.73 -15.96
N GLU A 91 8.98 2.07 -15.23
CA GLU A 91 7.56 2.04 -15.50
C GLU A 91 6.80 2.16 -14.16
N PRO A 92 6.58 3.38 -13.68
CA PRO A 92 5.89 3.59 -12.42
C PRO A 92 4.42 3.18 -12.52
N TYR A 93 3.83 2.77 -11.39
CA TYR A 93 2.40 2.47 -11.30
C TYR A 93 1.54 3.69 -11.68
N ILE A 94 2.00 4.88 -11.32
CA ILE A 94 1.32 6.14 -11.65
C ILE A 94 2.32 7.17 -12.19
N GLU A 95 1.92 7.84 -13.26
CA GLU A 95 2.64 8.97 -13.82
C GLU A 95 1.72 10.19 -13.89
N LEU A 96 2.19 11.30 -13.35
CA LEU A 96 1.50 12.58 -13.36
C LEU A 96 2.32 13.61 -14.11
N VAL A 97 1.63 14.48 -14.85
CA VAL A 97 2.21 15.71 -15.37
C VAL A 97 1.41 16.87 -14.80
N LEU A 98 2.04 17.66 -13.94
CA LEU A 98 1.41 18.83 -13.32
C LEU A 98 1.39 20.03 -14.26
N ALA A 99 0.59 21.04 -13.93
CA ALA A 99 0.42 22.22 -14.77
C ALA A 99 1.73 23.02 -14.99
N ASP A 100 2.69 22.90 -14.11
CA ASP A 100 4.02 23.49 -14.22
C ASP A 100 5.00 22.64 -15.03
N GLY A 101 4.55 21.50 -15.57
CA GLY A 101 5.35 20.55 -16.34
C GLY A 101 6.15 19.56 -15.48
N SER A 102 6.08 19.64 -14.16
CA SER A 102 6.73 18.66 -13.29
C SER A 102 6.02 17.31 -13.34
N SER A 103 6.78 16.22 -13.21
CA SER A 103 6.26 14.84 -13.19
C SER A 103 6.62 14.09 -11.91
N THR A 104 7.23 14.78 -10.94
CA THR A 104 7.60 14.16 -9.66
C THR A 104 6.42 14.18 -8.72
N SER A 105 6.09 13.02 -8.16
CA SER A 105 5.06 12.86 -7.13
C SER A 105 5.59 12.09 -5.93
N ASP A 106 5.05 12.36 -4.76
CA ASP A 106 5.43 11.72 -3.50
C ASP A 106 4.16 11.42 -2.70
N PHE A 107 3.44 10.38 -3.13
CA PHE A 107 2.20 9.95 -2.51
C PHE A 107 2.48 9.29 -1.16
N ARG A 108 1.76 9.78 -0.13
CA ARG A 108 1.85 9.26 1.22
C ARG A 108 0.46 8.93 1.75
N TYR A 109 0.38 7.90 2.55
CA TYR A 109 -0.85 7.51 3.23
C TYR A 109 -1.45 8.69 4.00
N GLU A 110 -2.73 8.96 3.78
CA GLU A 110 -3.52 9.95 4.51
C GLU A 110 -4.55 9.28 5.42
N ASN A 111 -5.42 8.46 4.85
CA ASN A 111 -6.47 7.74 5.59
C ASN A 111 -6.95 6.51 4.82
N TYR A 112 -7.89 5.79 5.42
CA TYR A 112 -8.63 4.71 4.77
C TYR A 112 -10.11 4.76 5.13
N ARG A 113 -10.94 4.08 4.33
CA ARG A 113 -12.33 3.75 4.65
C ARG A 113 -12.66 2.34 4.17
N ILE A 114 -13.63 1.72 4.81
CA ILE A 114 -14.17 0.42 4.40
C ILE A 114 -15.58 0.65 3.89
N GLU A 115 -15.86 0.18 2.67
CA GLU A 115 -17.16 0.18 2.04
C GLU A 115 -17.81 -1.20 2.20
N GLU A 116 -19.06 -1.26 2.62
CA GLU A 116 -19.84 -2.50 2.77
C GLU A 116 -20.37 -3.03 1.42
N SER A 117 -19.63 -2.79 0.37
CA SER A 117 -19.93 -3.24 -0.99
C SER A 117 -18.64 -3.38 -1.79
N LEU A 118 -18.68 -4.23 -2.82
CA LEU A 118 -17.60 -4.27 -3.80
C LEU A 118 -17.68 -3.05 -4.69
N LEU A 119 -16.56 -2.33 -4.79
CA LEU A 119 -16.40 -1.26 -5.77
C LEU A 119 -16.05 -1.89 -7.11
N ALA A 120 -16.85 -1.62 -8.13
CA ALA A 120 -16.61 -2.05 -9.50
C ALA A 120 -16.37 -0.80 -10.37
N PRO A 121 -15.13 -0.53 -10.78
CA PRO A 121 -14.83 0.56 -11.69
C PRO A 121 -15.55 0.34 -13.03
N GLU A 122 -16.14 1.41 -13.57
CA GLU A 122 -16.85 1.32 -14.85
C GLU A 122 -15.91 0.90 -15.99
N GLY A 123 -16.29 -0.13 -16.74
CA GLY A 123 -15.51 -0.63 -17.88
C GLY A 123 -14.26 -1.44 -17.55
N LEU A 124 -14.01 -1.74 -16.29
CA LEU A 124 -12.89 -2.57 -15.84
C LEU A 124 -13.39 -3.87 -15.19
N PRO A 125 -12.57 -4.93 -15.19
CA PRO A 125 -12.87 -6.13 -14.40
C PRO A 125 -12.97 -5.77 -12.92
N GLY A 126 -14.05 -6.19 -12.27
CA GLY A 126 -14.28 -6.00 -10.84
C GLY A 126 -14.12 -7.30 -10.06
N ALA A 127 -13.97 -7.18 -8.75
CA ALA A 127 -14.07 -8.31 -7.85
C ALA A 127 -15.52 -8.83 -7.84
N TYR A 128 -15.67 -10.14 -7.71
CA TYR A 128 -16.97 -10.80 -7.70
C TYR A 128 -17.20 -11.53 -6.38
N GLU A 129 -18.42 -11.47 -5.89
CA GLU A 129 -18.85 -12.24 -4.73
C GLU A 129 -20.28 -12.76 -4.91
N GLU A 130 -20.48 -14.06 -4.65
CA GLU A 130 -21.77 -14.71 -4.83
C GLU A 130 -22.80 -14.36 -3.76
N LYS A 131 -22.39 -13.95 -2.58
CA LYS A 131 -23.26 -13.78 -1.40
C LYS A 131 -23.64 -12.34 -1.07
N GLY A 132 -23.12 -11.35 -1.77
CA GLY A 132 -23.41 -9.94 -1.52
C GLY A 132 -22.87 -9.38 -0.19
N ASN A 133 -21.85 -10.01 0.39
CA ASN A 133 -21.19 -9.60 1.63
C ASN A 133 -19.78 -9.05 1.39
N GLY A 134 -19.49 -8.66 0.16
CA GLY A 134 -18.19 -8.10 -0.22
C GLY A 134 -17.94 -6.75 0.43
N GLN A 135 -16.70 -6.54 0.81
CA GLN A 135 -16.22 -5.26 1.35
C GLN A 135 -15.09 -4.76 0.45
N SER A 136 -14.98 -3.44 0.31
CA SER A 136 -13.87 -2.78 -0.34
C SER A 136 -13.10 -1.93 0.66
N LEU A 137 -11.77 -2.05 0.64
CA LEU A 137 -10.88 -1.14 1.35
C LEU A 137 -10.48 -0.03 0.39
N VAL A 138 -10.75 1.19 0.73
CA VAL A 138 -10.29 2.36 -0.03
C VAL A 138 -9.25 3.09 0.78
N ILE A 139 -8.06 3.25 0.21
CA ILE A 139 -6.96 3.97 0.83
C ILE A 139 -6.74 5.28 0.08
N THR A 140 -6.72 6.37 0.81
CA THR A 140 -6.39 7.69 0.27
C THR A 140 -4.91 7.99 0.50
N LEU A 141 -4.21 8.29 -0.59
CA LEU A 141 -2.86 8.81 -0.59
C LEU A 141 -2.89 10.27 -1.02
N ALA A 142 -2.07 11.10 -0.39
CA ALA A 142 -1.90 12.51 -0.76
C ALA A 142 -0.48 12.76 -1.26
N ASP A 143 -0.35 13.46 -2.37
CA ASP A 143 0.96 13.88 -2.86
C ASP A 143 1.48 15.05 -2.02
N ARG A 144 2.71 14.92 -1.52
CA ARG A 144 3.35 15.95 -0.68
C ARG A 144 3.71 17.22 -1.43
N ASN A 145 3.87 17.14 -2.74
CA ASN A 145 4.34 18.26 -3.57
C ASN A 145 3.19 19.02 -4.26
N SER A 146 2.03 18.39 -4.37
CA SER A 146 0.86 18.97 -5.00
C SER A 146 -0.38 18.75 -4.12
N LYS A 147 -1.55 19.07 -4.64
CA LYS A 147 -2.82 18.77 -3.95
C LYS A 147 -3.52 17.53 -4.52
N VAL A 148 -2.83 16.77 -5.34
CA VAL A 148 -3.39 15.57 -5.95
C VAL A 148 -3.55 14.50 -4.88
N LYS A 149 -4.72 13.86 -4.89
CA LYS A 149 -5.01 12.68 -4.08
C LYS A 149 -5.24 11.49 -5.00
N LEU A 150 -4.85 10.32 -4.52
CA LEU A 150 -5.05 9.05 -5.18
C LEU A 150 -5.84 8.15 -4.25
N GLU A 151 -6.91 7.56 -4.74
CA GLU A 151 -7.63 6.48 -4.07
C GLU A 151 -7.28 5.14 -4.71
N LEU A 152 -6.89 4.21 -3.88
CA LEU A 152 -6.60 2.82 -4.23
C LEU A 152 -7.70 1.91 -3.71
#